data_8220b7629c470dbed886d2596442dea1
#
_entry.id   8220b7629c470dbed886d2596442dea1
#
_cell.length_a   1.000
_cell.length_b   1.000
_cell.length_c   1.000
_cell.angle_alpha   90.00
_cell.angle_beta   90.00
_cell.angle_gamma   90.00
#
_symmetry.space_group_name_H-M   'P 1'
#
loop_
_entity.id
_entity.type
_entity.pdbx_description
1 polymer ?
#
loop_
_entity_poly.entity_id
_entity_poly.type
_entity_poly.pdbx_seq_one_letter_code
_entity_poly.pdbx_strand_id
1 'polypeptide(L)'
;ILSIALATWSGFTALTGLATNFIQIGLARMGVGIGEAGGSPPSHSIISDMYPKEERASALGVYSMGIPLGIMAAYFVTASLIGATGEDVNWRQIFIFLGITGILLAIVVKLSIREPVRGAMEFDEKEEITKPPFFDSLRTLLKIPAWWAMCFGIAFGSFVSYSKSAFHTKFLVTLDPSFDFKTLVIILGIINGITYAGGAFFGARL
;
A
#
# COMPACT_ATOMS: atom_id res chain seq x y z
N ILE A 1 10.96 1.89 12.60
CA ILE A 1 10.87 0.89 11.52
C ILE A 1 10.02 1.44 10.37
N LEU A 2 8.78 1.91 10.60
CA LEU A 2 7.84 2.38 9.58
C LEU A 2 8.41 3.47 8.67
N SER A 3 9.03 4.51 9.24
CA SER A 3 9.63 5.62 8.46
C SER A 3 10.81 5.17 7.60
N ILE A 4 11.61 4.21 8.08
CA ILE A 4 12.72 3.63 7.30
C ILE A 4 12.15 2.81 6.13
N ALA A 5 11.15 1.98 6.37
CA ALA A 5 10.47 1.21 5.35
C ALA A 5 9.90 2.14 4.26
N LEU A 6 9.16 3.18 4.66
CA LEU A 6 8.59 4.19 3.76
C LEU A 6 9.69 4.91 2.95
N ALA A 7 10.79 5.31 3.57
CA ALA A 7 11.92 5.93 2.86
C ALA A 7 12.56 4.97 1.86
N THR A 8 12.68 3.67 2.22
CA THR A 8 13.26 2.64 1.36
C THR A 8 12.43 2.42 0.11
N TRP A 9 11.12 2.12 0.24
CA TRP A 9 10.30 1.90 -0.96
C TRP A 9 10.13 3.14 -1.80
N SER A 10 10.09 4.32 -1.18
CA SER A 10 10.00 5.60 -1.89
C SER A 10 11.29 5.90 -2.67
N GLY A 11 12.46 5.63 -2.08
CA GLY A 11 13.75 5.73 -2.75
C GLY A 11 13.84 4.81 -3.97
N PHE A 12 13.45 3.53 -3.83
CA PHE A 12 13.39 2.60 -4.95
C PHE A 12 12.33 2.98 -5.99
N THR A 13 11.23 3.61 -5.57
CA THR A 13 10.25 4.19 -6.50
C THR A 13 10.88 5.30 -7.34
N ALA A 14 11.61 6.23 -6.73
CA ALA A 14 12.33 7.26 -7.47
C ALA A 14 13.39 6.65 -8.42
N LEU A 15 14.14 5.65 -7.95
CA LEU A 15 15.12 4.92 -8.78
C LEU A 15 14.48 4.22 -9.97
N THR A 16 13.23 3.75 -9.85
CA THR A 16 12.49 3.22 -11.01
C THR A 16 12.36 4.25 -12.13
N GLY A 17 12.13 5.53 -11.79
CA GLY A 17 12.07 6.63 -12.77
C GLY A 17 13.42 6.95 -13.44
N LEU A 18 14.53 6.60 -12.81
CA LEU A 18 15.88 6.80 -13.34
C LEU A 18 16.40 5.61 -14.16
N ALA A 19 15.66 4.49 -14.14
CA ALA A 19 16.09 3.26 -14.81
C ALA A 19 16.16 3.43 -16.34
N THR A 20 17.22 2.93 -16.95
CA THR A 20 17.47 3.00 -18.38
C THR A 20 17.23 1.68 -19.14
N ASN A 21 17.11 0.56 -18.38
CA ASN A 21 16.88 -0.76 -18.96
C ASN A 21 15.95 -1.61 -18.06
N PHE A 22 15.46 -2.72 -18.61
CA PHE A 22 14.52 -3.62 -17.95
C PHE A 22 15.05 -4.20 -16.63
N ILE A 23 16.34 -4.54 -16.58
CA ILE A 23 16.96 -5.13 -15.38
C ILE A 23 16.95 -4.12 -14.23
N GLN A 24 17.30 -2.87 -14.52
CA GLN A 24 17.27 -1.79 -13.51
C GLN A 24 15.86 -1.56 -12.97
N ILE A 25 14.83 -1.56 -13.85
CA ILE A 25 13.44 -1.47 -13.42
C ILE A 25 13.10 -2.66 -12.52
N GLY A 26 13.44 -3.87 -12.93
CA GLY A 26 13.18 -5.09 -12.15
C GLY A 26 13.80 -5.03 -10.75
N LEU A 27 15.09 -4.67 -10.65
CA LEU A 27 15.79 -4.54 -9.38
C LEU A 27 15.21 -3.42 -8.50
N ALA A 28 14.88 -2.28 -9.08
CA ALA A 28 14.24 -1.19 -8.35
C ALA A 28 12.87 -1.63 -7.80
N ARG A 29 12.05 -2.34 -8.58
CA ARG A 29 10.74 -2.85 -8.14
C ARG A 29 10.86 -3.94 -7.07
N MET A 30 11.90 -4.78 -7.12
CA MET A 30 12.23 -5.70 -6.01
C MET A 30 12.57 -4.95 -4.74
N GLY A 31 13.35 -3.87 -4.84
CA GLY A 31 13.68 -2.99 -3.72
C GLY A 31 12.44 -2.32 -3.11
N VAL A 32 11.47 -1.89 -3.94
CA VAL A 32 10.16 -1.41 -3.46
C VAL A 32 9.47 -2.49 -2.63
N GLY A 33 9.38 -3.73 -3.13
CA GLY A 33 8.73 -4.83 -2.39
C GLY A 33 9.40 -5.13 -1.04
N ILE A 34 10.74 -5.06 -0.96
CA ILE A 34 11.47 -5.20 0.30
C ILE A 34 11.09 -4.08 1.28
N GLY A 35 10.99 -2.83 0.80
CA GLY A 35 10.56 -1.71 1.62
C GLY A 35 9.10 -1.85 2.08
N GLU A 36 8.19 -2.22 1.19
CA GLU A 36 6.76 -2.40 1.50
C GLU A 36 6.51 -3.48 2.56
N ALA A 37 7.32 -4.53 2.61
CA ALA A 37 7.21 -5.58 3.62
C ALA A 37 7.36 -5.03 5.07
N GLY A 38 8.07 -3.92 5.25
CA GLY A 38 8.22 -3.23 6.53
C GLY A 38 7.08 -2.23 6.84
N GLY A 39 6.05 -2.12 6.04
CA GLY A 39 4.96 -1.15 6.18
C GLY A 39 3.78 -1.66 7.01
N SER A 40 3.02 -2.62 6.45
CA SER A 40 1.75 -3.07 7.05
C SER A 40 1.89 -3.74 8.42
N PRO A 41 2.81 -4.69 8.67
CA PRO A 41 2.89 -5.35 9.97
C PRO A 41 3.20 -4.39 11.12
N PRO A 42 4.17 -3.46 11.01
CA PRO A 42 4.41 -2.47 12.05
C PRO A 42 3.24 -1.51 12.25
N SER A 43 2.54 -1.10 11.18
CA SER A 43 1.38 -0.23 11.28
C SER A 43 0.25 -0.89 12.07
N HIS A 44 -0.05 -2.15 11.80
CA HIS A 44 -1.06 -2.91 12.55
C HIS A 44 -0.64 -3.09 14.02
N SER A 45 0.64 -3.35 14.30
CA SER A 45 1.15 -3.44 15.67
C SER A 45 0.99 -2.12 16.42
N ILE A 46 1.34 -0.98 15.81
CA ILE A 46 1.18 0.34 16.42
C ILE A 46 -0.30 0.62 16.73
N ILE A 47 -1.21 0.28 15.83
CA ILE A 47 -2.66 0.47 16.04
C ILE A 47 -3.15 -0.39 17.20
N SER A 48 -2.71 -1.66 17.30
CA SER A 48 -3.12 -2.52 18.41
C SER A 48 -2.53 -2.10 19.76
N ASP A 49 -1.38 -1.42 19.76
CA ASP A 49 -0.77 -0.87 20.98
C ASP A 49 -1.42 0.45 21.42
N MET A 50 -2.06 1.19 20.49
CA MET A 50 -2.69 2.51 20.77
C MET A 50 -4.18 2.44 21.06
N TYR A 51 -4.89 1.43 20.55
CA TYR A 51 -6.35 1.34 20.64
C TYR A 51 -6.81 0.08 21.39
N PRO A 52 -7.80 0.20 22.31
CA PRO A 52 -8.42 -0.95 22.98
C PRO A 52 -9.12 -1.85 21.96
N LYS A 53 -9.40 -3.11 22.35
CA LYS A 53 -9.94 -4.15 21.42
C LYS A 53 -11.24 -3.71 20.74
N GLU A 54 -12.08 -2.96 21.47
CA GLU A 54 -13.40 -2.49 21.01
C GLU A 54 -13.29 -1.45 19.89
N GLU A 55 -12.24 -0.62 19.89
CA GLU A 55 -12.05 0.47 18.93
C GLU A 55 -11.08 0.10 17.79
N ARG A 56 -10.35 -1.02 17.95
CA ARG A 56 -9.29 -1.44 17.03
C ARG A 56 -9.80 -1.66 15.60
N ALA A 57 -10.99 -2.23 15.46
CA ALA A 57 -11.60 -2.46 14.14
C ALA A 57 -11.87 -1.13 13.41
N SER A 58 -12.36 -0.12 14.12
CA SER A 58 -12.60 1.21 13.57
C SER A 58 -11.29 1.91 13.17
N ALA A 59 -10.26 1.84 14.01
CA ALA A 59 -8.94 2.41 13.73
C ALA A 59 -8.29 1.75 12.50
N LEU A 60 -8.38 0.42 12.37
CA LEU A 60 -7.92 -0.32 11.20
C LEU A 60 -8.73 0.03 9.94
N GLY A 61 -10.03 0.27 10.07
CA GLY A 61 -10.88 0.74 8.99
C GLY A 61 -10.41 2.10 8.45
N VAL A 62 -10.14 3.07 9.35
CA VAL A 62 -9.59 4.38 8.97
C VAL A 62 -8.21 4.24 8.32
N TYR A 63 -7.33 3.41 8.87
CA TYR A 63 -6.02 3.12 8.28
C TYR A 63 -6.15 2.55 6.87
N SER A 64 -7.09 1.63 6.66
CA SER A 64 -7.33 1.00 5.35
C SER A 64 -7.85 1.97 4.29
N MET A 65 -8.46 3.10 4.68
CA MET A 65 -8.86 4.16 3.74
C MET A 65 -7.66 4.85 3.06
N GLY A 66 -6.46 4.73 3.64
CA GLY A 66 -5.24 5.23 3.02
C GLY A 66 -4.96 4.61 1.65
N ILE A 67 -5.33 3.34 1.42
CA ILE A 67 -5.11 2.64 0.14
C ILE A 67 -5.93 3.27 -0.98
N PRO A 68 -7.28 3.35 -0.90
CA PRO A 68 -8.07 3.94 -1.97
C PRO A 68 -7.76 5.43 -2.20
N LEU A 69 -7.49 6.19 -1.14
CA LEU A 69 -7.10 7.59 -1.27
C LEU A 69 -5.74 7.74 -1.97
N GLY A 70 -4.79 6.85 -1.66
CA GLY A 70 -3.50 6.80 -2.34
C GLY A 70 -3.61 6.44 -3.83
N ILE A 71 -4.46 5.46 -4.17
CA ILE A 71 -4.75 5.10 -5.56
C ILE A 71 -5.38 6.28 -6.30
N MET A 72 -6.37 6.93 -5.72
CA MET A 72 -7.02 8.10 -6.29
C MET A 72 -6.00 9.24 -6.51
N ALA A 73 -5.16 9.53 -5.52
CA ALA A 73 -4.12 10.55 -5.63
C ALA A 73 -3.12 10.21 -6.75
N ALA A 74 -2.72 8.94 -6.89
CA ALA A 74 -1.82 8.50 -7.96
C ALA A 74 -2.44 8.72 -9.36
N TYR A 75 -3.73 8.46 -9.54
CA TYR A 75 -4.42 8.76 -10.79
C TYR A 75 -4.45 10.26 -11.09
N PHE A 76 -4.75 11.11 -10.09
CA PHE A 76 -4.76 12.57 -10.28
C PHE A 76 -3.36 13.13 -10.59
N VAL A 77 -2.34 12.65 -9.89
CA VAL A 77 -0.94 13.02 -10.19
C VAL A 77 -0.58 12.63 -11.62
N THR A 78 -0.92 11.41 -12.02
CA THR A 78 -0.69 10.93 -13.39
C THR A 78 -1.42 11.83 -14.41
N ALA A 79 -2.72 12.10 -14.19
CA ALA A 79 -3.51 12.96 -15.07
C ALA A 79 -2.96 14.39 -15.17
N SER A 80 -2.39 14.93 -14.10
CA SER A 80 -1.80 16.28 -14.09
C SER A 80 -0.47 16.35 -14.88
N LEU A 81 0.24 15.23 -14.98
CA LEU A 81 1.51 15.12 -15.71
C LEU A 81 1.34 14.64 -17.17
N ILE A 82 0.11 14.29 -17.57
CA ILE A 82 -0.22 14.01 -18.96
C ILE A 82 -0.32 15.33 -19.71
N GLY A 83 0.43 15.47 -20.81
CA GLY A 83 0.34 16.63 -21.72
C GLY A 83 -1.05 16.76 -22.37
N ALA A 84 -1.32 17.91 -22.97
CA ALA A 84 -2.62 18.20 -23.60
C ALA A 84 -2.99 17.22 -24.73
N THR A 85 -2.00 16.58 -25.36
CA THR A 85 -2.19 15.62 -26.47
C THR A 85 -2.25 14.17 -26.02
N GLY A 86 -2.04 13.86 -24.74
CA GLY A 86 -2.03 12.48 -24.21
C GLY A 86 -0.84 11.60 -24.65
N GLU A 87 -0.03 12.09 -25.60
CA GLU A 87 1.07 11.33 -26.21
C GLU A 87 2.39 11.38 -25.40
N ASP A 88 2.57 12.43 -24.58
CA ASP A 88 3.80 12.70 -23.85
C ASP A 88 3.71 12.32 -22.36
N VAL A 89 3.27 11.10 -22.05
CA VAL A 89 3.31 10.63 -20.65
C VAL A 89 4.74 10.26 -20.29
N ASN A 90 5.45 11.17 -19.65
CA ASN A 90 6.76 10.85 -19.09
C ASN A 90 6.62 10.07 -17.78
N TRP A 91 6.44 8.75 -17.89
CA TRP A 91 6.30 7.86 -16.74
C TRP A 91 7.47 7.98 -15.75
N ARG A 92 8.67 8.35 -16.22
CA ARG A 92 9.84 8.56 -15.35
C ARG A 92 9.61 9.69 -14.37
N GLN A 93 9.07 10.81 -14.85
CA GLN A 93 8.74 11.95 -13.98
C GLN A 93 7.71 11.59 -12.91
N ILE A 94 6.72 10.77 -13.25
CA ILE A 94 5.72 10.29 -12.29
C ILE A 94 6.38 9.49 -11.17
N PHE A 95 7.26 8.53 -11.50
CA PHE A 95 7.96 7.73 -10.49
C PHE A 95 8.91 8.58 -9.63
N ILE A 96 9.63 9.53 -10.21
CA ILE A 96 10.51 10.43 -9.47
C ILE A 96 9.69 11.31 -8.53
N PHE A 97 8.60 11.90 -9.00
CA PHE A 97 7.73 12.76 -8.20
C PHE A 97 7.12 11.99 -7.02
N LEU A 98 6.54 10.82 -7.27
CA LEU A 98 5.96 9.98 -6.22
C LEU A 98 7.01 9.50 -5.21
N GLY A 99 8.20 9.13 -5.69
CA GLY A 99 9.30 8.72 -4.82
C GLY A 99 9.79 9.83 -3.90
N ILE A 100 10.00 11.04 -4.44
CA ILE A 100 10.41 12.20 -3.64
C ILE A 100 9.33 12.57 -2.63
N THR A 101 8.07 12.63 -3.04
CA THR A 101 6.93 12.88 -2.14
C THR A 101 6.88 11.86 -1.01
N GLY A 102 7.12 10.58 -1.30
CA GLY A 102 7.15 9.53 -0.29
C GLY A 102 8.33 9.67 0.69
N ILE A 103 9.50 10.12 0.24
CA ILE A 103 10.65 10.41 1.12
C ILE A 103 10.32 11.57 2.07
N LEU A 104 9.71 12.64 1.57
CA LEU A 104 9.25 13.75 2.40
C LEU A 104 8.23 13.29 3.43
N LEU A 105 7.28 12.45 3.03
CA LEU A 105 6.31 11.84 3.93
C LEU A 105 6.99 10.96 5.00
N ALA A 106 8.04 10.22 4.65
CA ALA A 106 8.80 9.42 5.62
C ALA A 106 9.44 10.28 6.72
N ILE A 107 9.90 11.47 6.37
CA ILE A 107 10.42 12.46 7.34
C ILE A 107 9.29 12.93 8.25
N VAL A 108 8.12 13.30 7.69
CA VAL A 108 6.95 13.72 8.47
C VAL A 108 6.52 12.60 9.42
N VAL A 109 6.42 11.36 8.95
CA VAL A 109 6.08 10.19 9.77
C VAL A 109 7.08 10.01 10.91
N LYS A 110 8.38 10.13 10.64
CA LYS A 110 9.43 10.02 11.66
C LYS A 110 9.33 11.09 12.74
N LEU A 111 8.92 12.30 12.38
CA LEU A 111 8.81 13.42 13.31
C LEU A 111 7.47 13.44 14.07
N SER A 112 6.40 12.91 13.47
CA SER A 112 5.04 12.97 14.02
C SER A 112 4.68 11.76 14.86
N ILE A 113 5.12 10.55 14.50
CA ILE A 113 4.74 9.32 15.18
C ILE A 113 5.74 9.03 16.30
N ARG A 114 5.25 9.04 17.54
CA ARG A 114 5.99 8.52 18.69
C ARG A 114 5.69 7.02 18.82
N GLU A 115 6.74 6.23 19.07
CA GLU A 115 6.58 4.78 19.25
C GLU A 115 5.82 4.51 20.55
N PRO A 116 4.64 3.87 20.52
CA PRO A 116 3.90 3.55 21.73
C PRO A 116 4.62 2.48 22.55
N VAL A 117 4.26 2.36 23.81
CA VAL A 117 4.73 1.25 24.66
C VAL A 117 4.08 -0.03 24.13
N ARG A 118 4.90 -1.02 23.81
CA ARG A 118 4.43 -2.29 23.24
C ARG A 118 3.56 -3.04 24.24
N GLY A 119 2.39 -3.51 23.77
CA GLY A 119 1.46 -4.27 24.60
C GLY A 119 0.66 -3.43 25.59
N ALA A 120 0.73 -2.10 25.53
CA ALA A 120 0.09 -1.22 26.49
C ALA A 120 -1.42 -1.45 26.63
N MET A 121 -2.09 -1.96 25.60
CA MET A 121 -3.53 -2.23 25.59
C MET A 121 -3.89 -3.72 25.65
N GLU A 122 -2.91 -4.62 25.75
CA GLU A 122 -3.14 -6.08 25.70
C GLU A 122 -2.79 -6.79 27.00
N PHE A 123 -1.88 -6.22 27.79
CA PHE A 123 -1.37 -6.90 28.99
C PHE A 123 -1.55 -6.04 30.21
N ASP A 124 -2.06 -6.63 31.30
CA ASP A 124 -1.91 -6.08 32.63
C ASP A 124 -0.41 -5.99 32.98
N GLU A 125 0.00 -4.95 33.70
CA GLU A 125 1.40 -4.58 34.02
C GLU A 125 2.30 -5.71 34.60
N LYS A 126 1.74 -6.90 34.81
CA LYS A 126 2.40 -8.04 35.48
C LYS A 126 2.78 -9.22 34.60
N GLU A 127 2.37 -9.27 33.32
CA GLU A 127 2.76 -10.40 32.47
C GLU A 127 4.06 -10.08 31.71
N GLU A 128 5.14 -10.76 32.05
CA GLU A 128 6.36 -10.79 31.24
C GLU A 128 6.04 -11.41 29.87
N ILE A 129 6.08 -10.59 28.83
CA ILE A 129 5.90 -11.03 27.44
C ILE A 129 7.11 -11.87 27.01
N THR A 130 7.08 -13.16 27.26
CA THR A 130 8.05 -14.09 26.69
C THR A 130 7.75 -14.27 25.21
N LYS A 131 8.59 -13.67 24.37
CA LYS A 131 8.45 -13.82 22.89
C LYS A 131 8.93 -15.21 22.49
N PRO A 132 8.06 -16.05 21.92
CA PRO A 132 8.50 -17.34 21.40
C PRO A 132 9.53 -17.13 20.27
N PRO A 133 10.49 -18.02 20.09
CA PRO A 133 11.43 -17.98 18.98
C PRO A 133 10.67 -17.96 17.64
N PHE A 134 11.22 -17.21 16.68
CA PHE A 134 10.58 -17.03 15.36
C PHE A 134 10.23 -18.37 14.68
N PHE A 135 11.12 -19.35 14.73
CA PHE A 135 10.92 -20.64 14.10
C PHE A 135 9.81 -21.46 14.75
N ASP A 136 9.63 -21.35 16.07
CA ASP A 136 8.55 -22.07 16.79
C ASP A 136 7.19 -21.44 16.47
N SER A 137 7.11 -20.13 16.38
CA SER A 137 5.94 -19.39 15.93
C SER A 137 5.56 -19.79 14.50
N LEU A 138 6.54 -19.81 13.59
CA LEU A 138 6.33 -20.21 12.21
C LEU A 138 5.83 -21.67 12.11
N ARG A 139 6.47 -22.58 12.83
CA ARG A 139 6.06 -24.00 12.86
C ARG A 139 4.64 -24.20 13.38
N THR A 140 4.24 -23.39 14.35
CA THR A 140 2.88 -23.41 14.88
C THR A 140 1.86 -22.95 13.84
N LEU A 141 2.15 -21.83 13.15
CA LEU A 141 1.28 -21.29 12.09
C LEU A 141 1.12 -22.29 10.93
N LEU A 142 2.21 -22.90 10.47
CA LEU A 142 2.19 -23.87 9.37
C LEU A 142 1.34 -25.12 9.65
N LYS A 143 1.05 -25.43 10.94
CA LYS A 143 0.19 -26.54 11.33
C LYS A 143 -1.29 -26.21 11.33
N ILE A 144 -1.67 -24.92 11.19
CA ILE A 144 -3.06 -24.48 11.25
C ILE A 144 -3.66 -24.49 9.83
N PRO A 145 -4.63 -25.38 9.51
CA PRO A 145 -5.22 -25.44 8.16
C PRO A 145 -5.91 -24.12 7.75
N ALA A 146 -6.57 -23.44 8.70
CA ALA A 146 -7.21 -22.14 8.46
C ALA A 146 -6.19 -21.06 8.00
N TRP A 147 -4.96 -21.10 8.49
CA TRP A 147 -3.89 -20.20 8.06
C TRP A 147 -3.58 -20.37 6.57
N TRP A 148 -3.48 -21.63 6.09
CA TRP A 148 -3.28 -21.92 4.67
C TRP A 148 -4.45 -21.46 3.81
N ALA A 149 -5.68 -21.72 4.26
CA ALA A 149 -6.87 -21.29 3.54
C ALA A 149 -6.91 -19.76 3.36
N MET A 150 -6.56 -19.00 4.41
CA MET A 150 -6.45 -17.54 4.33
C MET A 150 -5.31 -17.10 3.40
N CYS A 151 -4.13 -17.73 3.48
CA CYS A 151 -3.00 -17.40 2.61
C CYS A 151 -3.34 -17.60 1.14
N PHE A 152 -3.93 -18.76 0.78
CA PHE A 152 -4.33 -19.03 -0.59
C PHE A 152 -5.46 -18.12 -1.06
N GLY A 153 -6.47 -17.86 -0.21
CA GLY A 153 -7.56 -16.95 -0.53
C GLY A 153 -7.06 -15.53 -0.85
N ILE A 154 -6.17 -14.99 0.00
CA ILE A 154 -5.56 -13.68 -0.22
C ILE A 154 -4.64 -13.70 -1.46
N ALA A 155 -3.86 -14.77 -1.66
CA ALA A 155 -2.97 -14.89 -2.80
C ALA A 155 -3.74 -14.89 -4.13
N PHE A 156 -4.80 -15.70 -4.26
CA PHE A 156 -5.64 -15.72 -5.46
C PHE A 156 -6.38 -14.40 -5.66
N GLY A 157 -6.95 -13.80 -4.61
CA GLY A 157 -7.60 -12.51 -4.69
C GLY A 157 -6.65 -11.40 -5.15
N SER A 158 -5.45 -11.37 -4.61
CA SER A 158 -4.40 -10.43 -4.99
C SER A 158 -3.94 -10.66 -6.43
N PHE A 159 -3.74 -11.92 -6.84
CA PHE A 159 -3.36 -12.27 -8.21
C PHE A 159 -4.37 -11.71 -9.23
N VAL A 160 -5.66 -11.93 -9.02
CA VAL A 160 -6.74 -11.41 -9.89
C VAL A 160 -6.74 -9.88 -9.87
N SER A 161 -6.65 -9.26 -8.70
CA SER A 161 -6.71 -7.81 -8.55
C SER A 161 -5.53 -7.10 -9.22
N TYR A 162 -4.32 -7.59 -9.02
CA TYR A 162 -3.12 -7.01 -9.64
C TYR A 162 -3.10 -7.24 -11.16
N SER A 163 -3.49 -8.43 -11.64
CA SER A 163 -3.59 -8.73 -13.06
C SER A 163 -4.60 -7.82 -13.76
N LYS A 164 -5.80 -7.66 -13.16
CA LYS A 164 -6.81 -6.73 -13.67
C LYS A 164 -6.28 -5.30 -13.69
N SER A 165 -5.68 -4.82 -12.61
CA SER A 165 -5.18 -3.45 -12.49
C SER A 165 -4.13 -3.11 -13.56
N ALA A 166 -3.20 -4.04 -13.84
CA ALA A 166 -2.14 -3.84 -14.84
C ALA A 166 -2.67 -3.63 -16.27
N PHE A 167 -3.76 -4.30 -16.63
CA PHE A 167 -4.29 -4.28 -18.00
C PHE A 167 -5.58 -3.45 -18.17
N HIS A 168 -6.22 -3.03 -17.09
CA HIS A 168 -7.53 -2.40 -17.11
C HIS A 168 -7.57 -1.14 -17.98
N THR A 169 -6.64 -0.22 -17.76
CA THR A 169 -6.57 1.04 -18.54
C THR A 169 -6.30 0.76 -20.01
N LYS A 170 -5.33 -0.12 -20.31
CA LYS A 170 -5.03 -0.49 -21.70
C LYS A 170 -6.21 -1.16 -22.39
N PHE A 171 -6.92 -2.03 -21.71
CA PHE A 171 -8.12 -2.69 -22.22
C PHE A 171 -9.20 -1.68 -22.61
N LEU A 172 -9.49 -0.70 -21.73
CA LEU A 172 -10.51 0.32 -22.01
C LEU A 172 -10.15 1.20 -23.20
N VAL A 173 -8.90 1.63 -23.32
CA VAL A 173 -8.41 2.40 -24.47
C VAL A 173 -8.49 1.58 -25.77
N THR A 174 -8.31 0.26 -25.70
CA THR A 174 -8.40 -0.62 -26.88
C THR A 174 -9.87 -0.80 -27.32
N LEU A 175 -10.82 -0.80 -26.37
CA LEU A 175 -12.25 -0.92 -26.70
C LEU A 175 -12.79 0.33 -27.38
N ASP A 176 -12.40 1.50 -26.95
CA ASP A 176 -12.81 2.77 -27.54
C ASP A 176 -11.62 3.73 -27.66
N PRO A 177 -10.93 3.70 -28.82
CA PRO A 177 -9.80 4.59 -29.09
C PRO A 177 -10.15 6.09 -29.15
N SER A 178 -11.44 6.43 -29.23
CA SER A 178 -11.90 7.84 -29.24
C SER A 178 -11.91 8.47 -27.84
N PHE A 179 -11.76 7.65 -26.80
CA PHE A 179 -11.76 8.13 -25.41
C PHE A 179 -10.49 8.91 -25.12
N ASP A 180 -10.64 10.14 -24.64
CA ASP A 180 -9.49 10.92 -24.17
C ASP A 180 -8.82 10.23 -22.96
N PHE A 181 -7.55 9.87 -23.13
CA PHE A 181 -6.78 9.12 -22.13
C PHE A 181 -6.74 9.83 -20.76
N LYS A 182 -6.61 11.16 -20.76
CA LYS A 182 -6.60 11.96 -19.54
C LYS A 182 -7.92 11.89 -18.79
N THR A 183 -9.02 12.03 -19.50
CA THR A 183 -10.38 11.91 -18.95
C THR A 183 -10.62 10.51 -18.40
N LEU A 184 -10.17 9.47 -19.09
CA LEU A 184 -10.27 8.09 -18.63
C LEU A 184 -9.54 7.87 -17.30
N VAL A 185 -8.30 8.37 -17.19
CA VAL A 185 -7.47 8.27 -15.97
C VAL A 185 -8.17 8.96 -14.79
N ILE A 186 -8.75 10.15 -15.00
CA ILE A 186 -9.49 10.88 -13.96
C ILE A 186 -10.72 10.08 -13.50
N ILE A 187 -11.54 9.59 -14.44
CA ILE A 187 -12.74 8.82 -14.14
C ILE A 187 -12.38 7.55 -13.35
N LEU A 188 -11.35 6.82 -13.77
CA LEU A 188 -10.87 5.64 -13.06
C LEU A 188 -10.38 5.97 -11.64
N GLY A 189 -9.71 7.11 -11.45
CA GLY A 189 -9.32 7.60 -10.14
C GLY A 189 -10.50 7.84 -9.22
N ILE A 190 -11.54 8.52 -9.72
CA ILE A 190 -12.77 8.81 -8.97
C ILE A 190 -13.51 7.52 -8.62
N ILE A 191 -13.74 6.65 -9.60
CA ILE A 191 -14.47 5.39 -9.39
C ILE A 191 -13.74 4.52 -8.36
N ASN A 192 -12.44 4.29 -8.54
CA ASN A 192 -11.67 3.48 -7.60
C ASN A 192 -11.64 4.12 -6.21
N GLY A 193 -11.43 5.43 -6.10
CA GLY A 193 -11.43 6.14 -4.82
C GLY A 193 -12.75 5.98 -4.07
N ILE A 194 -13.87 6.26 -4.71
CA ILE A 194 -15.21 6.21 -4.09
C ILE A 194 -15.62 4.78 -3.72
N THR A 195 -15.47 3.83 -4.66
CA THR A 195 -15.92 2.45 -4.43
C THR A 195 -15.08 1.73 -3.36
N TYR A 196 -13.76 1.90 -3.37
CA TYR A 196 -12.89 1.32 -2.35
C TYR A 196 -13.06 1.98 -0.99
N ALA A 197 -13.13 3.32 -0.94
CA ALA A 197 -13.33 4.03 0.33
C ALA A 197 -14.70 3.71 0.94
N GLY A 198 -15.75 3.68 0.10
CA GLY A 198 -17.08 3.25 0.51
C GLY A 198 -17.09 1.82 1.04
N GLY A 199 -16.48 0.88 0.32
CA GLY A 199 -16.37 -0.52 0.74
C GLY A 199 -15.64 -0.67 2.07
N ALA A 200 -14.52 0.03 2.27
CA ALA A 200 -13.76 0.00 3.51
C ALA A 200 -14.57 0.60 4.68
N PHE A 201 -15.27 1.71 4.44
CA PHE A 201 -16.07 2.39 5.48
C PHE A 201 -17.29 1.56 5.92
N PHE A 202 -18.03 1.02 4.98
CA PHE A 202 -19.21 0.18 5.30
C PHE A 202 -18.80 -1.20 5.84
N GLY A 203 -17.74 -1.80 5.29
CA GLY A 203 -17.24 -3.09 5.76
C GLY A 203 -16.65 -3.05 7.18
N ALA A 204 -16.12 -1.93 7.62
CA ALA A 204 -15.61 -1.77 8.99
C ALA A 204 -16.73 -1.61 10.05
N ARG A 205 -17.98 -1.42 9.62
CA ARG A 205 -19.16 -1.28 10.50
C ARG A 205 -20.00 -2.56 10.62
N LEU A 206 -19.76 -3.54 9.78
CA LEU A 206 -20.37 -4.87 9.82
C LEU A 206 -19.55 -5.82 10.69
#